data_0fdb741f0b04ed04a11d2de43959d179
#
_entry.id   0fdb741f0b04ed04a11d2de43959d179
#
_cell.length_a   1.000
_cell.length_b   1.000
_cell.length_c   1.000
_cell.angle_alpha   90.00
_cell.angle_beta   90.00
_cell.angle_gamma   90.00
#
_symmetry.space_group_name_H-M   'P 1'
#
loop_
_entity.id
_entity.type
_entity.pdbx_description
1 polymer ?
#
loop_
_entity_poly.entity_id
_entity_poly.type
_entity_poly.pdbx_seq_one_letter_code
_entity_poly.pdbx_strand_id
1 'polypeptide(L)'
;SHASDFCYTASHDFLSVWTTLYSIDFFDKLGNYERIGGLEVARVGDNARMDEIKRKVASAKAFGSRSHLIGPKEIKEKFPLIEESMVQGGLWDPDAGLVTPRSQTVAGKLVDMAEKTGKLKPYANTAAKSLIIENGRIKGVETSRGTIMSDHVVVCAGIWGRLIAEMAGEDLPVMPVDHPLTFFGPYTEFAGTGKDI
;
A
#
# COMPACT_ATOMS: atom_id res chain seq x y z
N SER A 1 0.74 -3.78 -11.80
CA SER A 1 0.38 -2.97 -10.63
C SER A 1 0.82 -1.53 -10.84
N HIS A 2 0.03 -0.61 -10.33
CA HIS A 2 0.37 0.82 -10.25
C HIS A 2 0.44 1.27 -8.79
N ALA A 3 0.81 0.36 -7.88
CA ALA A 3 1.07 0.70 -6.50
C ALA A 3 2.25 1.67 -6.39
N SER A 4 2.27 2.47 -5.33
CA SER A 4 3.30 3.49 -5.09
C SER A 4 4.67 2.93 -4.70
N ASP A 5 4.80 1.61 -4.61
CA ASP A 5 5.97 0.89 -4.12
C ASP A 5 6.32 1.17 -2.63
N PHE A 6 5.69 2.15 -2.01
CA PHE A 6 5.95 2.58 -0.65
C PHE A 6 5.01 1.89 0.36
N CYS A 7 5.60 1.24 1.37
CA CYS A 7 4.91 0.67 2.51
C CYS A 7 5.10 1.58 3.73
N TYR A 8 4.02 1.83 4.46
CA TYR A 8 3.97 2.76 5.59
C TYR A 8 3.13 2.18 6.72
N THR A 9 3.72 2.01 7.90
CA THR A 9 3.08 1.29 9.01
C THR A 9 2.20 2.15 9.90
N ALA A 10 2.28 3.48 9.79
CA ALA A 10 1.50 4.37 10.61
C ALA A 10 0.08 4.53 10.07
N SER A 11 -0.88 3.82 10.67
CA SER A 11 -2.30 3.90 10.37
C SER A 11 -3.13 3.93 11.65
N HIS A 12 -4.40 4.34 11.51
CA HIS A 12 -5.36 4.39 12.63
C HIS A 12 -6.00 3.04 12.95
N ASP A 13 -6.04 2.13 11.98
CA ASP A 13 -6.76 0.87 12.12
C ASP A 13 -5.80 -0.32 12.22
N PHE A 14 -6.23 -1.31 12.99
CA PHE A 14 -5.47 -2.54 13.24
C PHE A 14 -5.14 -3.28 11.95
N LEU A 15 -6.14 -3.44 11.06
CA LEU A 15 -5.98 -4.27 9.87
C LEU A 15 -4.91 -3.70 8.92
N SER A 16 -4.91 -2.38 8.71
CA SER A 16 -3.89 -1.71 7.90
C SER A 16 -2.49 -1.86 8.50
N VAL A 17 -2.34 -1.64 9.82
CA VAL A 17 -1.03 -1.80 10.47
C VAL A 17 -0.56 -3.24 10.37
N TRP A 18 -1.41 -4.20 10.72
CA TRP A 18 -1.08 -5.62 10.72
C TRP A 18 -0.71 -6.13 9.32
N THR A 19 -1.53 -5.83 8.31
CA THR A 19 -1.27 -6.27 6.94
C THR A 19 0.00 -5.63 6.38
N THR A 20 0.28 -4.37 6.70
CA THR A 20 1.51 -3.71 6.27
C THR A 20 2.73 -4.35 6.91
N LEU A 21 2.73 -4.57 8.23
CA LEU A 21 3.83 -5.23 8.94
C LEU A 21 4.07 -6.65 8.41
N TYR A 22 3.00 -7.41 8.18
CA TYR A 22 3.08 -8.74 7.57
C TYR A 22 3.70 -8.68 6.18
N SER A 23 3.27 -7.72 5.35
CA SER A 23 3.78 -7.55 3.99
C SER A 23 5.25 -7.15 3.96
N ILE A 24 5.67 -6.25 4.85
CA ILE A 24 7.07 -5.83 5.00
C ILE A 24 7.94 -7.02 5.36
N ASP A 25 7.55 -7.81 6.37
CA ASP A 25 8.28 -9.02 6.77
C ASP A 25 8.39 -10.03 5.62
N PHE A 26 7.33 -10.19 4.86
CA PHE A 26 7.31 -11.06 3.68
C PHE A 26 8.25 -10.57 2.57
N PHE A 27 8.17 -9.28 2.19
CA PHE A 27 9.02 -8.70 1.15
C PHE A 27 10.49 -8.66 1.56
N ASP A 28 10.77 -8.46 2.84
CA ASP A 28 12.12 -8.48 3.42
C ASP A 28 12.75 -9.89 3.26
N LYS A 29 12.02 -10.92 3.67
CA LYS A 29 12.42 -12.33 3.47
C LYS A 29 12.58 -12.72 2.00
N LEU A 30 11.82 -12.09 1.12
CA LEU A 30 11.92 -12.28 -0.33
C LEU A 30 13.13 -11.55 -0.95
N GLY A 31 13.79 -10.65 -0.18
CA GLY A 31 14.88 -9.79 -0.65
C GLY A 31 14.41 -8.66 -1.57
N ASN A 32 13.17 -8.21 -1.39
CA ASN A 32 12.53 -7.21 -2.24
C ASN A 32 11.99 -6.02 -1.44
N TYR A 33 12.66 -5.65 -0.35
CA TYR A 33 12.26 -4.51 0.46
C TYR A 33 13.49 -3.71 0.91
N GLU A 34 13.40 -2.39 0.83
CA GLU A 34 14.42 -1.46 1.31
C GLU A 34 13.80 -0.49 2.32
N ARG A 35 14.27 -0.55 3.58
CA ARG A 35 13.83 0.36 4.63
C ARG A 35 14.54 1.69 4.48
N ILE A 36 13.81 2.68 3.99
CA ILE A 36 14.29 4.06 3.85
C ILE A 36 13.73 5.00 4.92
N GLY A 37 12.74 4.52 5.68
CA GLY A 37 11.94 5.29 6.61
C GLY A 37 10.82 6.07 5.93
N GLY A 38 9.84 6.49 6.75
CA GLY A 38 8.71 7.31 6.32
C GLY A 38 8.55 8.53 7.21
N LEU A 39 8.35 9.68 6.60
CA LEU A 39 8.21 10.95 7.28
C LEU A 39 6.86 11.59 6.94
N GLU A 40 6.11 11.97 7.96
CA GLU A 40 4.89 12.78 7.84
C GLU A 40 5.03 13.99 8.74
N VAL A 41 4.81 15.20 8.21
CA VAL A 41 5.06 16.44 8.93
C VAL A 41 3.82 17.31 9.04
N ALA A 42 3.76 18.10 10.09
CA ALA A 42 2.80 19.20 10.26
C ALA A 42 3.52 20.53 10.12
N ARG A 43 2.97 21.40 9.27
CA ARG A 43 3.44 22.77 9.10
C ARG A 43 3.17 23.58 10.38
N VAL A 44 4.03 24.56 10.66
CA VAL A 44 3.80 25.53 11.75
C VAL A 44 2.41 26.16 11.62
N GLY A 45 1.63 26.10 12.70
CA GLY A 45 0.25 26.61 12.76
C GLY A 45 -0.82 25.61 12.32
N ASP A 46 -0.47 24.49 11.71
CA ASP A 46 -1.42 23.42 11.39
C ASP A 46 -1.59 22.45 12.56
N ASN A 47 -2.28 22.89 13.59
CA ASN A 47 -2.52 22.11 14.80
C ASN A 47 -3.43 20.92 14.53
N ALA A 48 -4.38 21.03 13.61
CA ALA A 48 -5.26 19.93 13.23
C ALA A 48 -4.45 18.76 12.66
N ARG A 49 -3.50 19.04 11.77
CA ARG A 49 -2.59 18.03 11.23
C ARG A 49 -1.69 17.43 12.29
N MET A 50 -1.16 18.26 13.20
CA MET A 50 -0.32 17.74 14.29
C MET A 50 -1.09 16.83 15.25
N ASP A 51 -2.32 17.17 15.58
CA ASP A 51 -3.17 16.33 16.42
C ASP A 51 -3.57 15.03 15.73
N GLU A 52 -3.77 15.07 14.42
CA GLU A 52 -3.98 13.87 13.60
C GLU A 52 -2.76 12.95 13.63
N ILE A 53 -1.55 13.50 13.46
CA ILE A 53 -0.29 12.76 13.54
C ILE A 53 -0.14 12.09 14.92
N LYS A 54 -0.45 12.80 16.01
CA LYS A 54 -0.40 12.24 17.37
C LYS A 54 -1.36 11.06 17.53
N ARG A 55 -2.61 11.19 17.05
CA ARG A 55 -3.60 10.10 17.09
C ARG A 55 -3.14 8.90 16.29
N LYS A 56 -2.64 9.13 15.09
CA LYS A 56 -2.11 8.10 14.20
C LYS A 56 -0.97 7.32 14.86
N VAL A 57 0.01 8.00 15.43
CA VAL A 57 1.12 7.37 16.15
C VAL A 57 0.62 6.55 17.34
N ALA A 58 -0.31 7.10 18.14
CA ALA A 58 -0.85 6.38 19.29
C ALA A 58 -1.56 5.09 18.88
N SER A 59 -2.41 5.14 17.85
CA SER A 59 -3.11 3.96 17.32
C SER A 59 -2.13 2.95 16.72
N ALA A 60 -1.23 3.40 15.86
CA ALA A 60 -0.28 2.53 15.18
C ALA A 60 0.64 1.79 16.16
N LYS A 61 1.11 2.47 17.23
CA LYS A 61 1.90 1.85 18.30
C LYS A 61 1.13 0.76 19.04
N ALA A 62 -0.15 0.97 19.32
CA ALA A 62 -0.99 -0.04 19.95
C ALA A 62 -1.13 -1.32 19.09
N PHE A 63 -0.93 -1.20 17.78
CA PHE A 63 -1.01 -2.29 16.82
C PHE A 63 0.35 -2.82 16.36
N GLY A 64 1.45 -2.39 17.00
CA GLY A 64 2.79 -2.94 16.80
C GLY A 64 3.70 -2.13 15.86
N SER A 65 3.27 -0.99 15.33
CA SER A 65 4.15 -0.07 14.61
C SER A 65 5.21 0.56 15.53
N ARG A 66 6.41 0.76 15.02
CA ARG A 66 7.49 1.47 15.70
C ARG A 66 7.50 2.97 15.42
N SER A 67 6.49 3.46 14.70
CA SER A 67 6.36 4.88 14.41
C SER A 67 6.31 5.73 15.69
N HIS A 68 6.91 6.89 15.67
CA HIS A 68 6.99 7.79 16.82
C HIS A 68 7.02 9.25 16.41
N LEU A 69 6.66 10.12 17.35
CA LEU A 69 6.70 11.56 17.14
C LEU A 69 8.14 12.06 17.16
N ILE A 70 8.43 13.01 16.26
CA ILE A 70 9.72 13.70 16.16
C ILE A 70 9.52 15.20 16.05
N GLY A 71 10.52 15.96 16.55
CA GLY A 71 10.54 17.41 16.48
C GLY A 71 11.21 17.95 15.20
N PRO A 72 11.14 19.28 14.99
CA PRO A 72 11.69 19.94 13.78
C PRO A 72 13.15 19.63 13.51
N LYS A 73 13.99 19.65 14.54
CA LYS A 73 15.42 19.37 14.42
C LYS A 73 15.66 17.95 13.90
N GLU A 74 15.01 16.95 14.46
CA GLU A 74 15.14 15.55 14.02
C GLU A 74 14.59 15.35 12.61
N ILE A 75 13.51 16.05 12.25
CA ILE A 75 12.98 16.08 10.89
C ILE A 75 14.05 16.57 9.91
N LYS A 76 14.73 17.68 10.24
CA LYS A 76 15.82 18.24 9.43
C LYS A 76 16.99 17.27 9.27
N GLU A 77 17.35 16.54 10.33
CA GLU A 77 18.42 15.52 10.28
C GLU A 77 18.05 14.36 9.34
N LYS A 78 16.78 13.93 9.35
CA LYS A 78 16.30 12.83 8.49
C LYS A 78 16.09 13.26 7.03
N PHE A 79 15.65 14.48 6.82
CA PHE A 79 15.39 15.04 5.49
C PHE A 79 15.96 16.46 5.37
N PRO A 80 17.22 16.59 4.98
CA PRO A 80 17.95 17.88 4.98
C PRO A 80 17.38 19.00 4.11
N LEU A 81 16.48 18.69 3.19
CA LEU A 81 15.84 19.70 2.34
C LEU A 81 14.67 20.43 3.02
N ILE A 82 14.11 19.88 4.09
CA ILE A 82 13.03 20.56 4.82
C ILE A 82 13.60 21.81 5.47
N GLU A 83 12.84 22.90 5.35
CA GLU A 83 13.09 24.13 6.13
C GLU A 83 12.53 23.94 7.54
N GLU A 84 13.43 23.85 8.52
CA GLU A 84 13.10 23.54 9.92
C GLU A 84 12.08 24.50 10.53
N SER A 85 12.19 25.79 10.19
CA SER A 85 11.31 26.85 10.69
C SER A 85 9.84 26.72 10.20
N MET A 86 9.61 25.94 9.15
CA MET A 86 8.27 25.74 8.58
C MET A 86 7.50 24.57 9.16
N VAL A 87 8.13 23.71 9.95
CA VAL A 87 7.50 22.51 10.53
C VAL A 87 7.43 22.62 12.04
N GLN A 88 6.33 22.16 12.64
CA GLN A 88 6.17 22.14 14.10
C GLN A 88 6.45 20.75 14.71
N GLY A 89 6.48 19.71 13.89
CA GLY A 89 6.71 18.33 14.28
C GLY A 89 6.17 17.37 13.25
N GLY A 90 6.33 16.09 13.54
CA GLY A 90 5.89 15.03 12.64
C GLY A 90 5.97 13.67 13.28
N LEU A 91 5.79 12.65 12.47
CA LEU A 91 6.10 11.27 12.83
C LEU A 91 7.21 10.73 11.93
N TRP A 92 7.98 9.84 12.50
CA TRP A 92 8.92 8.98 11.80
C TRP A 92 8.48 7.53 11.91
N ASP A 93 8.43 6.84 10.77
CA ASP A 93 8.19 5.41 10.68
C ASP A 93 9.48 4.71 10.22
N PRO A 94 10.23 4.08 11.12
CA PRO A 94 11.50 3.45 10.78
C PRO A 94 11.35 2.18 9.94
N ASP A 95 10.17 1.60 9.89
CA ASP A 95 9.88 0.40 9.11
C ASP A 95 9.36 0.70 7.72
N ALA A 96 8.97 1.94 7.46
CA ALA A 96 8.53 2.36 6.14
C ALA A 96 9.66 2.20 5.10
N GLY A 97 9.30 1.88 3.90
CA GLY A 97 10.28 1.63 2.84
C GLY A 97 9.66 1.33 1.50
N LEU A 98 10.50 0.96 0.56
CA LEU A 98 10.13 0.69 -0.82
C LEU A 98 10.18 -0.80 -1.15
N VAL A 99 9.19 -1.25 -1.89
CA VAL A 99 9.21 -2.55 -2.56
C VAL A 99 10.11 -2.45 -3.79
N THR A 100 11.20 -3.20 -3.80
CA THR A 100 12.25 -3.08 -4.81
C THR A 100 12.31 -4.31 -5.73
N PRO A 101 12.68 -4.13 -7.01
CA PRO A 101 12.90 -2.85 -7.71
C PRO A 101 11.60 -2.07 -7.98
N ARG A 102 10.44 -2.73 -8.03
CA ARG A 102 9.08 -2.16 -8.20
C ARG A 102 8.01 -3.18 -7.85
N SER A 103 6.84 -2.74 -7.42
CA SER A 103 5.68 -3.59 -7.11
C SER A 103 5.31 -4.53 -8.26
N GLN A 104 5.38 -4.05 -9.50
CA GLN A 104 5.07 -4.87 -10.68
C GLN A 104 6.00 -6.07 -10.81
N THR A 105 7.31 -5.87 -10.61
CA THR A 105 8.31 -6.93 -10.66
C THR A 105 8.08 -7.96 -9.56
N VAL A 106 7.79 -7.48 -8.35
CA VAL A 106 7.52 -8.38 -7.21
C VAL A 106 6.20 -9.13 -7.42
N ALA A 107 5.16 -8.47 -7.93
CA ALA A 107 3.91 -9.15 -8.28
C ALA A 107 4.13 -10.27 -9.32
N GLY A 108 4.93 -10.01 -10.37
CA GLY A 108 5.33 -11.03 -11.34
C GLY A 108 6.07 -12.19 -10.69
N LYS A 109 7.07 -11.89 -9.85
CA LYS A 109 7.82 -12.90 -9.08
C LYS A 109 6.91 -13.78 -8.22
N LEU A 110 5.88 -13.20 -7.58
CA LEU A 110 4.91 -13.96 -6.78
C LEU A 110 4.06 -14.88 -7.64
N VAL A 111 3.63 -14.42 -8.81
CA VAL A 111 2.90 -15.25 -9.78
C VAL A 111 3.78 -16.43 -10.22
N ASP A 112 5.02 -16.17 -10.64
CA ASP A 112 5.96 -17.22 -11.06
C ASP A 112 6.21 -18.25 -9.96
N MET A 113 6.37 -17.81 -8.72
CA MET A 113 6.53 -18.70 -7.56
C MET A 113 5.29 -19.57 -7.34
N ALA A 114 4.11 -18.98 -7.46
CA ALA A 114 2.85 -19.71 -7.28
C ALA A 114 2.60 -20.71 -8.43
N GLU A 115 2.88 -20.34 -9.67
CA GLU A 115 2.79 -21.25 -10.84
C GLU A 115 3.70 -22.47 -10.68
N LYS A 116 4.94 -22.28 -10.19
CA LYS A 116 5.89 -23.37 -9.94
C LYS A 116 5.36 -24.42 -8.94
N THR A 117 4.39 -24.06 -8.09
CA THR A 117 3.72 -25.03 -7.22
C THR A 117 2.73 -25.92 -7.96
N GLY A 118 2.39 -25.61 -9.20
CA GLY A 118 1.33 -26.27 -9.98
C GLY A 118 -0.10 -25.97 -9.50
N LYS A 119 -0.26 -25.10 -8.52
CA LYS A 119 -1.56 -24.77 -7.90
C LYS A 119 -2.17 -23.48 -8.43
N LEU A 120 -1.42 -22.67 -9.17
CA LEU A 120 -1.89 -21.44 -9.81
C LEU A 120 -1.89 -21.61 -11.33
N LYS A 121 -2.96 -21.14 -11.98
CA LYS A 121 -3.06 -20.94 -13.43
C LYS A 121 -3.52 -19.50 -13.68
N PRO A 122 -2.64 -18.57 -14.05
CA PRO A 122 -3.02 -17.20 -14.37
C PRO A 122 -3.63 -17.12 -15.77
N TYR A 123 -4.64 -16.29 -15.91
CA TYR A 123 -5.31 -16.03 -17.18
C TYR A 123 -5.31 -14.51 -17.44
N ALA A 124 -4.33 -14.05 -18.20
CA ALA A 124 -4.30 -12.67 -18.65
C ALA A 124 -5.41 -12.38 -19.68
N ASN A 125 -5.78 -11.10 -19.80
CA ASN A 125 -6.82 -10.64 -20.74
C ASN A 125 -8.15 -11.42 -20.61
N THR A 126 -8.51 -11.76 -19.39
CA THR A 126 -9.70 -12.55 -19.05
C THR A 126 -10.53 -11.76 -18.03
N ALA A 127 -11.43 -10.92 -18.54
CA ALA A 127 -12.27 -10.09 -17.71
C ALA A 127 -13.43 -10.90 -17.12
N ALA A 128 -13.70 -10.73 -15.81
CA ALA A 128 -14.93 -11.23 -15.19
C ALA A 128 -16.12 -10.42 -15.74
N LYS A 129 -17.18 -11.11 -16.16
CA LYS A 129 -18.41 -10.51 -16.71
C LYS A 129 -19.58 -10.62 -15.74
N SER A 130 -19.72 -11.77 -15.09
CA SER A 130 -20.77 -12.03 -14.12
C SER A 130 -20.33 -13.11 -13.13
N LEU A 131 -21.00 -13.15 -11.99
CA LEU A 131 -20.88 -14.25 -11.03
C LEU A 131 -21.99 -15.26 -11.27
N ILE A 132 -21.66 -16.54 -11.19
CA ILE A 132 -22.64 -17.64 -11.24
C ILE A 132 -23.06 -17.92 -9.81
N ILE A 133 -24.31 -17.61 -9.48
CA ILE A 133 -24.88 -17.79 -8.14
C ILE A 133 -26.13 -18.68 -8.26
N GLU A 134 -26.12 -19.77 -7.55
CA GLU A 134 -27.25 -20.71 -7.50
C GLU A 134 -27.65 -20.95 -6.04
N ASN A 135 -28.96 -20.78 -5.74
CA ASN A 135 -29.48 -20.93 -4.39
C ASN A 135 -28.69 -20.14 -3.31
N GLY A 136 -28.27 -18.90 -3.64
CA GLY A 136 -27.51 -18.03 -2.74
C GLY A 136 -26.04 -18.44 -2.51
N ARG A 137 -25.53 -19.34 -3.34
CA ARG A 137 -24.11 -19.78 -3.25
C ARG A 137 -23.38 -19.53 -4.56
N ILE A 138 -22.16 -19.05 -4.45
CA ILE A 138 -21.28 -18.91 -5.59
C ILE A 138 -20.97 -20.29 -6.20
N LYS A 139 -20.97 -20.37 -7.53
CA LYS A 139 -20.62 -21.55 -8.32
C LYS A 139 -19.52 -21.30 -9.31
N GLY A 140 -19.21 -20.05 -9.60
CA GLY A 140 -18.18 -19.72 -10.55
C GLY A 140 -18.25 -18.28 -11.05
N VAL A 141 -17.49 -18.04 -12.09
CA VAL A 141 -17.38 -16.73 -12.76
C VAL A 141 -17.49 -16.93 -14.26
N GLU A 142 -18.37 -16.17 -14.90
CA GLU A 142 -18.35 -16.01 -16.36
C GLU A 142 -17.29 -14.99 -16.74
N THR A 143 -16.44 -15.36 -17.68
CA THR A 143 -15.38 -14.49 -18.15
C THR A 143 -15.51 -14.19 -19.65
N SER A 144 -14.71 -13.24 -20.12
CA SER A 144 -14.62 -12.94 -21.56
C SER A 144 -14.08 -14.11 -22.41
N ARG A 145 -13.54 -15.16 -21.76
CA ARG A 145 -12.90 -16.31 -22.44
C ARG A 145 -13.48 -17.66 -22.01
N GLY A 146 -14.63 -17.67 -21.37
CA GLY A 146 -15.32 -18.87 -20.91
C GLY A 146 -15.61 -18.83 -19.41
N THR A 147 -16.20 -19.90 -18.93
CA THR A 147 -16.66 -20.06 -17.55
C THR A 147 -15.60 -20.76 -16.70
N ILE A 148 -15.41 -20.25 -15.49
CA ILE A 148 -14.56 -20.90 -14.47
C ILE A 148 -15.48 -21.29 -13.31
N MET A 149 -15.60 -22.58 -13.05
CA MET A 149 -16.39 -23.10 -11.92
C MET A 149 -15.54 -23.13 -10.65
N SER A 150 -16.10 -22.63 -9.55
CA SER A 150 -15.46 -22.64 -8.23
C SER A 150 -16.50 -22.40 -7.14
N ASP A 151 -16.33 -23.09 -6.01
CA ASP A 151 -17.15 -22.85 -4.81
C ASP A 151 -16.69 -21.63 -3.98
N HIS A 152 -15.53 -21.03 -4.35
CA HIS A 152 -14.99 -19.84 -3.70
C HIS A 152 -14.44 -18.88 -4.76
N VAL A 153 -14.79 -17.61 -4.62
CA VAL A 153 -14.27 -16.52 -5.46
C VAL A 153 -13.72 -15.44 -4.56
N VAL A 154 -12.44 -15.08 -4.73
CA VAL A 154 -11.80 -14.00 -4.01
C VAL A 154 -11.64 -12.81 -4.95
N VAL A 155 -12.22 -11.68 -4.55
CA VAL A 155 -12.21 -10.45 -5.35
C VAL A 155 -11.04 -9.57 -4.94
N CYS A 156 -10.03 -9.47 -5.81
CA CYS A 156 -8.86 -8.59 -5.64
C CYS A 156 -8.84 -7.51 -6.74
N ALA A 157 -10.00 -6.95 -7.06
CA ALA A 157 -10.20 -6.08 -8.21
C ALA A 157 -9.88 -4.58 -7.93
N GLY A 158 -9.35 -4.24 -6.74
CA GLY A 158 -9.01 -2.86 -6.40
C GLY A 158 -10.21 -1.91 -6.57
N ILE A 159 -10.03 -0.82 -7.32
CA ILE A 159 -11.07 0.19 -7.56
C ILE A 159 -12.33 -0.37 -8.28
N TRP A 160 -12.22 -1.50 -8.94
CA TRP A 160 -13.35 -2.19 -9.58
C TRP A 160 -14.06 -3.19 -8.66
N GLY A 161 -13.61 -3.34 -7.41
CA GLY A 161 -14.21 -4.27 -6.44
C GLY A 161 -15.72 -4.03 -6.23
N ARG A 162 -16.16 -2.77 -6.25
CA ARG A 162 -17.57 -2.40 -6.16
C ARG A 162 -18.41 -3.01 -7.29
N LEU A 163 -17.92 -2.96 -8.53
CA LEU A 163 -18.64 -3.52 -9.68
C LEU A 163 -18.82 -5.03 -9.56
N ILE A 164 -17.83 -5.72 -8.98
CA ILE A 164 -17.96 -7.17 -8.74
C ILE A 164 -18.93 -7.47 -7.59
N ALA A 165 -18.92 -6.64 -6.54
CA ALA A 165 -19.88 -6.77 -5.44
C ALA A 165 -21.33 -6.59 -5.93
N GLU A 166 -21.59 -5.60 -6.79
CA GLU A 166 -22.89 -5.38 -7.43
C GLU A 166 -23.40 -6.61 -8.21
N MET A 167 -22.48 -7.39 -8.82
CA MET A 167 -22.86 -8.67 -9.48
C MET A 167 -23.35 -9.73 -8.48
N ALA A 168 -23.00 -9.62 -7.21
CA ALA A 168 -23.49 -10.47 -6.13
C ALA A 168 -24.72 -9.90 -5.42
N GLY A 169 -25.20 -8.71 -5.83
CA GLY A 169 -26.31 -8.02 -5.16
C GLY A 169 -25.87 -7.27 -3.89
N GLU A 170 -24.56 -7.08 -3.70
CA GLU A 170 -23.99 -6.43 -2.52
C GLU A 170 -23.54 -5.00 -2.84
N ASP A 171 -23.73 -4.08 -1.90
CA ASP A 171 -23.21 -2.72 -1.98
C ASP A 171 -21.92 -2.61 -1.17
N LEU A 172 -20.79 -2.44 -1.87
CA LEU A 172 -19.49 -2.24 -1.24
C LEU A 172 -19.24 -0.73 -1.12
N PRO A 173 -19.14 -0.15 0.09
CA PRO A 173 -18.96 1.30 0.29
C PRO A 173 -17.52 1.73 0.02
N VAL A 174 -17.06 1.53 -1.21
CA VAL A 174 -15.73 1.92 -1.70
C VAL A 174 -15.89 2.94 -2.80
N MET A 175 -15.21 4.07 -2.65
CA MET A 175 -15.17 5.13 -3.65
C MET A 175 -13.73 5.28 -4.18
N PRO A 176 -13.52 5.19 -5.49
CA PRO A 176 -12.26 5.55 -6.10
C PRO A 176 -11.95 7.03 -5.88
N VAL A 177 -10.72 7.35 -5.51
CA VAL A 177 -10.23 8.72 -5.37
C VAL A 177 -8.91 8.87 -6.11
N ASP A 178 -8.68 10.06 -6.66
CA ASP A 178 -7.38 10.40 -7.22
C ASP A 178 -6.44 10.83 -6.09
N HIS A 179 -5.24 10.28 -6.10
CA HIS A 179 -4.15 10.71 -5.25
C HIS A 179 -2.99 11.18 -6.13
N PRO A 180 -2.91 12.47 -6.44
CA PRO A 180 -1.88 12.98 -7.33
C PRO A 180 -0.50 12.79 -6.72
N LEU A 181 0.41 12.20 -7.48
CA LEU A 181 1.81 12.07 -7.16
C LEU A 181 2.62 12.90 -8.16
N THR A 182 3.37 13.85 -7.63
CA THR A 182 4.17 14.75 -8.47
C THR A 182 5.64 14.47 -8.24
N PHE A 183 6.36 14.22 -9.31
CA PHE A 183 7.80 14.05 -9.30
C PHE A 183 8.46 15.39 -9.65
N PHE A 184 9.43 15.79 -8.83
CA PHE A 184 10.21 17.01 -9.03
C PHE A 184 11.68 16.62 -9.20
N GLY A 185 12.35 17.21 -10.16
CA GLY A 185 13.77 16.98 -10.42
C GLY A 185 14.06 16.83 -11.91
N PRO A 186 15.27 16.36 -12.26
CA PRO A 186 16.36 16.01 -11.34
C PRO A 186 16.99 17.25 -10.69
N TYR A 187 17.38 17.12 -9.44
CA TYR A 187 18.10 18.15 -8.70
C TYR A 187 19.58 17.76 -8.58
N THR A 188 20.48 18.69 -8.88
CA THR A 188 21.93 18.46 -8.80
C THR A 188 22.38 18.17 -7.37
N GLU A 189 21.67 18.69 -6.38
CA GLU A 189 21.90 18.49 -4.96
C GLU A 189 21.74 17.04 -4.50
N PHE A 190 21.01 16.23 -5.28
CA PHE A 190 20.83 14.80 -5.01
C PHE A 190 21.72 13.90 -5.85
N ALA A 191 22.44 14.45 -6.83
CA ALA A 191 23.28 13.66 -7.72
C ALA A 191 24.32 12.86 -6.91
N GLY A 192 24.38 11.56 -7.11
CA GLY A 192 25.33 10.67 -6.45
C GLY A 192 25.05 10.35 -4.99
N THR A 193 23.87 10.70 -4.47
CA THR A 193 23.47 10.33 -3.09
C THR A 193 23.04 8.86 -2.97
N GLY A 194 22.94 8.14 -4.08
CA GLY A 194 22.40 6.77 -4.13
C GLY A 194 20.90 6.68 -3.83
N LYS A 195 20.23 7.82 -3.75
CA LYS A 195 18.78 7.96 -3.55
C LYS A 195 18.09 8.46 -4.81
N ASP A 196 18.70 8.20 -5.95
CA ASP A 196 18.09 8.46 -7.25
C ASP A 196 16.92 7.49 -7.43
N ILE A 197 15.70 8.02 -7.24
CA ILE A 197 14.45 7.28 -7.42
C ILE A 197 13.96 7.48 -8.85
#